data_cfa85496dac12cfcbcb08afeab126c9a
#
_entry.id   cfa85496dac12cfcbcb08afeab126c9a
#
_cell.length_a   1.000
_cell.length_b   1.000
_cell.length_c   1.000
_cell.angle_alpha   90.00
_cell.angle_beta   90.00
_cell.angle_gamma   90.00
#
_symmetry.space_group_name_H-M   'P 1'
#
loop_
_entity.id
_entity.type
_entity.pdbx_description
1 polymer ?
#
loop_
_entity_poly.entity_id
_entity_poly.type
_entity_poly.pdbx_seq_one_letter_code
_entity_poly.pdbx_strand_id
1 'polypeptide(L)'
;MSTYSYDEEFIFRTEDIKSQDLINIFVETRMDRDNLNYLKGKSPVLLEGSRGTGKTMLLRVAEKELDDNFDSKRELAVFVSFSKAIFVDATNEITFFRNWMFSKILFALKRKLEKKGIALANPGIIGKYFTFVENKDEIVKKLDEFIYIMENSWHSKSKGEYSQLSQIFGVEPDRVGVLKETDYFKALVEDICEACGINRIVLLFDEACHNLIPLQQREFFTMFRDLRCPYISCKAAVYPGITSYGTFQSFHDAIVQKVERDITSEDYVVKMRDIVKNQVDAQVYKIFEQNGENFNTLIYAASGNPRLLLKSLFIASEDLKSLKTNTVNSTIKQFYRTNIWNEHTKLGETYKGHKKLIDWGRWFVENKVLSETLIKNDKRAAEEKNQQTIYFAIHREAPEVIKQAVRILQYSGIVSLHTEGTKVRTEVYDRYQINFGVVLASEAKSTPINRYKEIITGLSVKLYTEYGINSPSYENSEALKDISTEFDSAAILKSLLNASIDNLDITNFQCQTLKDAGFNTLEDILNAEEKDLQRAYLIGPVKARKIFNTAFNATIEYISG
;
A
#
# COMPACT_ATOMS: atom_id res chain seq x y z
N MET A 1 19.04 -1.24 34.06
CA MET A 1 19.19 -0.89 32.64
C MET A 1 18.18 -1.73 31.91
N SER A 2 17.01 -1.18 31.56
CA SER A 2 16.01 -1.92 30.79
C SER A 2 16.53 -2.03 29.35
N THR A 3 16.70 -3.24 28.88
CA THR A 3 16.91 -3.55 27.49
C THR A 3 15.59 -3.23 26.76
N TYR A 4 15.48 -2.01 26.23
CA TYR A 4 14.40 -1.67 25.33
C TYR A 4 14.56 -2.55 24.08
N SER A 5 13.54 -3.28 23.72
CA SER A 5 13.53 -4.00 22.45
C SER A 5 13.23 -2.98 21.34
N TYR A 6 14.04 -2.96 20.31
CA TYR A 6 13.96 -2.05 19.13
C TYR A 6 12.58 -2.02 18.47
N ASP A 7 11.78 -3.02 18.70
CA ASP A 7 10.47 -3.23 18.10
C ASP A 7 9.35 -2.35 18.66
N GLU A 8 9.58 -1.61 19.76
CA GLU A 8 8.52 -0.84 20.44
C GLU A 8 8.49 0.65 20.09
N GLU A 9 9.52 1.20 19.42
CA GLU A 9 9.64 2.66 19.26
C GLU A 9 9.22 3.20 17.88
N PHE A 10 9.27 2.39 16.82
CA PHE A 10 8.80 2.81 15.49
C PHE A 10 7.70 1.89 14.97
N ILE A 11 6.53 2.46 14.75
CA ILE A 11 5.43 1.77 14.09
C ILE A 11 5.48 2.09 12.60
N PHE A 12 6.02 1.17 11.81
CA PHE A 12 6.14 1.33 10.36
C PHE A 12 4.84 1.09 9.60
N ARG A 13 3.84 0.48 10.25
CA ARG A 13 2.59 0.05 9.63
C ARG A 13 1.38 0.47 10.45
N THR A 14 0.37 0.95 9.76
CA THR A 14 -0.89 1.38 10.39
C THR A 14 -1.63 0.22 11.04
N GLU A 15 -1.47 -1.01 10.52
CA GLU A 15 -2.10 -2.22 11.02
C GLU A 15 -1.63 -2.58 12.45
N ASP A 16 -0.43 -2.14 12.81
CA ASP A 16 0.15 -2.37 14.13
C ASP A 16 -0.33 -1.33 15.18
N ILE A 17 -1.05 -0.28 14.72
CA ILE A 17 -1.58 0.78 15.59
C ILE A 17 -2.95 0.37 16.15
N LYS A 18 -3.11 0.44 17.47
CA LYS A 18 -4.42 0.26 18.09
C LYS A 18 -5.36 1.39 17.69
N SER A 19 -6.64 1.07 17.44
CA SER A 19 -7.63 2.07 16.99
C SER A 19 -7.78 3.28 17.92
N GLN A 20 -7.53 3.13 19.22
CA GLN A 20 -7.55 4.22 20.18
C GLN A 20 -6.38 5.19 20.06
N ASP A 21 -5.21 4.70 19.59
CA ASP A 21 -3.97 5.47 19.52
C ASP A 21 -3.79 6.13 18.15
N LEU A 22 -4.64 5.77 17.19
CA LEU A 22 -4.54 6.17 15.79
C LEU A 22 -4.50 7.70 15.61
N ILE A 23 -5.41 8.41 16.30
CA ILE A 23 -5.50 9.87 16.20
C ILE A 23 -4.29 10.56 16.83
N ASN A 24 -3.71 9.98 17.88
CA ASN A 24 -2.53 10.53 18.55
C ASN A 24 -1.28 10.43 17.68
N ILE A 25 -1.18 9.37 16.87
CA ILE A 25 -0.05 9.12 15.98
C ILE A 25 -0.22 9.86 14.64
N PHE A 26 -1.46 10.09 14.22
CA PHE A 26 -1.76 10.75 12.96
C PHE A 26 -1.33 12.22 12.97
N VAL A 27 -0.54 12.60 11.98
CA VAL A 27 -0.17 14.01 11.73
C VAL A 27 -0.85 14.48 10.47
N GLU A 28 -1.76 15.42 10.65
CA GLU A 28 -2.59 15.93 9.58
C GLU A 28 -1.91 17.07 8.82
N THR A 29 -1.85 16.97 7.50
CA THR A 29 -1.60 18.08 6.59
C THR A 29 -2.90 18.63 6.05
N ARG A 30 -2.88 19.80 5.39
CA ARG A 30 -4.07 20.34 4.70
C ARG A 30 -4.61 19.36 3.66
N MET A 31 -3.72 18.73 2.89
CA MET A 31 -4.11 17.73 1.89
C MET A 31 -4.74 16.50 2.55
N ASP A 32 -4.19 16.04 3.68
CA ASP A 32 -4.78 14.91 4.41
C ASP A 32 -6.20 15.23 4.87
N ARG A 33 -6.47 16.47 5.34
CA ARG A 33 -7.81 16.91 5.71
C ARG A 33 -8.76 16.95 4.51
N ASP A 34 -8.32 17.45 3.38
CA ASP A 34 -9.10 17.43 2.15
C ASP A 34 -9.42 15.98 1.73
N ASN A 35 -8.44 15.08 1.75
CA ASN A 35 -8.63 13.66 1.47
C ASN A 35 -9.62 13.00 2.45
N LEU A 36 -9.53 13.30 3.76
CA LEU A 36 -10.48 12.81 4.75
C LEU A 36 -11.91 13.29 4.48
N ASN A 37 -12.08 14.54 4.05
CA ASN A 37 -13.39 15.08 3.68
C ASN A 37 -13.98 14.35 2.47
N TYR A 38 -13.17 14.04 1.45
CA TYR A 38 -13.59 13.21 0.32
C TYR A 38 -13.95 11.78 0.75
N LEU A 39 -13.14 11.16 1.62
CA LEU A 39 -13.41 9.81 2.12
C LEU A 39 -14.73 9.73 2.90
N LYS A 40 -15.08 10.76 3.65
CA LYS A 40 -16.36 10.85 4.36
C LYS A 40 -17.53 11.30 3.48
N GLY A 41 -17.25 11.77 2.28
CA GLY A 41 -18.26 12.25 1.33
C GLY A 41 -19.09 11.14 0.70
N LYS A 42 -20.11 11.52 -0.11
CA LYS A 42 -21.01 10.56 -0.79
C LYS A 42 -20.39 9.92 -2.03
N SER A 43 -19.56 10.67 -2.75
CA SER A 43 -19.00 10.20 -4.03
C SER A 43 -18.02 9.05 -3.83
N PRO A 44 -17.93 8.09 -4.76
CA PRO A 44 -16.85 7.11 -4.78
C PRO A 44 -15.49 7.80 -4.86
N VAL A 45 -14.49 7.30 -4.13
CA VAL A 45 -13.15 7.91 -4.07
C VAL A 45 -12.08 6.84 -4.19
N LEU A 46 -11.07 7.13 -4.99
CA LEU A 46 -9.82 6.38 -5.05
C LEU A 46 -8.69 7.21 -4.42
N LEU A 47 -8.05 6.68 -3.39
CA LEU A 47 -6.82 7.24 -2.83
C LEU A 47 -5.63 6.66 -3.56
N GLU A 48 -5.02 7.44 -4.42
CA GLU A 48 -3.85 7.04 -5.18
C GLU A 48 -2.55 7.51 -4.50
N GLY A 49 -1.59 6.63 -4.37
CA GLY A 49 -0.27 6.98 -3.85
C GLY A 49 0.66 5.77 -3.84
N SER A 50 1.96 6.03 -3.87
CA SER A 50 2.96 4.97 -3.76
C SER A 50 2.87 4.26 -2.41
N ARG A 51 3.62 3.20 -2.26
CA ARG A 51 3.64 2.44 -1.01
C ARG A 51 4.24 3.26 0.13
N GLY A 52 3.62 3.21 1.31
CA GLY A 52 4.09 3.90 2.52
C GLY A 52 3.70 5.37 2.64
N THR A 53 2.91 5.93 1.70
CA THR A 53 2.45 7.34 1.75
C THR A 53 1.38 7.61 2.81
N GLY A 54 0.78 6.56 3.41
CA GLY A 54 -0.20 6.72 4.49
C GLY A 54 -1.67 6.50 4.07
N LYS A 55 -1.95 5.86 2.92
CA LYS A 55 -3.32 5.57 2.46
C LYS A 55 -4.16 4.82 3.51
N THR A 56 -3.63 3.73 4.06
CA THR A 56 -4.28 2.95 5.13
C THR A 56 -4.57 3.82 6.35
N MET A 57 -3.64 4.70 6.73
CA MET A 57 -3.85 5.65 7.84
C MET A 57 -5.05 6.55 7.58
N LEU A 58 -5.15 7.15 6.39
CA LEU A 58 -6.27 8.01 6.02
C LEU A 58 -7.61 7.26 6.03
N LEU A 59 -7.64 6.01 5.52
CA LEU A 59 -8.86 5.18 5.58
C LEU A 59 -9.27 4.89 7.02
N ARG A 60 -8.32 4.56 7.90
CA ARG A 60 -8.59 4.28 9.32
C ARG A 60 -9.00 5.51 10.10
N VAL A 61 -8.39 6.67 9.84
CA VAL A 61 -8.80 7.94 10.44
C VAL A 61 -10.20 8.32 9.98
N ALA A 62 -10.52 8.16 8.69
CA ALA A 62 -11.87 8.38 8.17
C ALA A 62 -12.89 7.45 8.83
N GLU A 63 -12.55 6.15 9.01
CA GLU A 63 -13.38 5.20 9.77
C GLU A 63 -13.65 5.73 11.19
N LYS A 64 -12.60 6.14 11.90
CA LYS A 64 -12.70 6.63 13.27
C LYS A 64 -13.56 7.89 13.37
N GLU A 65 -13.35 8.89 12.50
CA GLU A 65 -14.14 10.12 12.49
C GLU A 65 -15.63 9.86 12.13
N LEU A 66 -15.94 8.91 11.24
CA LEU A 66 -17.31 8.49 10.97
C LEU A 66 -17.93 7.76 12.15
N ASP A 67 -17.17 6.91 12.83
CA ASP A 67 -17.62 6.20 14.02
C ASP A 67 -17.94 7.13 15.19
N ASP A 68 -17.12 8.15 15.40
CA ASP A 68 -17.31 9.15 16.44
C ASP A 68 -18.56 10.04 16.18
N ASN A 69 -18.93 10.20 14.91
CA ASN A 69 -20.10 10.97 14.50
C ASN A 69 -21.33 10.10 14.18
N PHE A 70 -21.27 8.79 14.44
CA PHE A 70 -22.34 7.86 14.04
C PHE A 70 -23.71 8.23 14.62
N ASP A 71 -23.78 8.59 15.91
CA ASP A 71 -25.06 8.90 16.57
C ASP A 71 -25.75 10.12 15.98
N SER A 72 -24.99 11.09 15.49
CA SER A 72 -25.51 12.32 14.90
C SER A 72 -25.81 12.21 13.40
N LYS A 73 -24.97 11.52 12.64
CA LYS A 73 -25.06 11.45 11.18
C LYS A 73 -25.67 10.14 10.66
N ARG A 74 -25.70 9.11 11.50
CA ARG A 74 -26.17 7.76 11.13
C ARG A 74 -25.48 7.22 9.87
N GLU A 75 -24.19 7.53 9.70
CA GLU A 75 -23.33 7.01 8.63
C GLU A 75 -22.41 5.94 9.21
N LEU A 76 -22.51 4.70 8.72
CA LEU A 76 -21.76 3.55 9.22
C LEU A 76 -20.52 3.31 8.37
N ALA A 77 -19.32 3.45 8.94
CA ALA A 77 -18.08 3.11 8.25
C ALA A 77 -17.74 1.64 8.44
N VAL A 78 -17.41 0.96 7.34
CA VAL A 78 -17.02 -0.44 7.31
C VAL A 78 -15.67 -0.57 6.60
N PHE A 79 -14.63 -0.87 7.36
CA PHE A 79 -13.29 -1.11 6.81
C PHE A 79 -13.15 -2.56 6.38
N VAL A 80 -12.68 -2.77 5.15
CA VAL A 80 -12.46 -4.10 4.56
C VAL A 80 -11.06 -4.17 3.98
N SER A 81 -10.22 -5.05 4.52
CA SER A 81 -8.90 -5.33 3.95
C SER A 81 -8.96 -6.56 3.04
N PHE A 82 -8.39 -6.40 1.85
CA PHE A 82 -8.21 -7.47 0.87
C PHE A 82 -6.76 -7.96 0.80
N SER A 83 -5.98 -7.75 1.86
CA SER A 83 -4.55 -8.13 1.93
C SER A 83 -4.27 -9.60 1.57
N LYS A 84 -5.24 -10.49 1.77
CA LYS A 84 -5.14 -11.91 1.45
C LYS A 84 -5.66 -12.27 0.06
N ALA A 85 -6.03 -11.30 -0.77
CA ALA A 85 -6.54 -11.54 -2.13
C ALA A 85 -5.62 -12.42 -2.98
N ILE A 86 -4.32 -12.33 -2.76
CA ILE A 86 -3.32 -13.12 -3.48
C ILE A 86 -3.44 -14.62 -3.23
N PHE A 87 -3.95 -15.02 -2.07
CA PHE A 87 -4.12 -16.43 -1.73
C PHE A 87 -5.40 -17.03 -2.33
N VAL A 88 -6.25 -16.20 -2.92
CA VAL A 88 -7.49 -16.63 -3.56
C VAL A 88 -7.23 -16.87 -5.04
N ASP A 89 -7.32 -18.12 -5.47
CA ASP A 89 -7.17 -18.47 -6.88
C ASP A 89 -8.33 -17.93 -7.70
N ALA A 90 -8.02 -17.02 -8.62
CA ALA A 90 -9.01 -16.46 -9.55
C ALA A 90 -8.84 -16.98 -10.99
N THR A 91 -7.83 -17.80 -11.24
CA THR A 91 -7.48 -18.24 -12.60
C THR A 91 -8.48 -19.25 -13.16
N ASN A 92 -9.06 -20.08 -12.29
CA ASN A 92 -9.99 -21.12 -12.72
C ASN A 92 -11.47 -20.66 -12.70
N GLU A 93 -11.84 -19.82 -11.73
CA GLU A 93 -13.21 -19.29 -11.63
C GLU A 93 -13.26 -17.93 -10.94
N ILE A 94 -13.37 -16.87 -11.71
CA ILE A 94 -13.48 -15.49 -11.20
C ILE A 94 -14.66 -15.29 -10.24
N THR A 95 -15.69 -16.14 -10.34
CA THR A 95 -16.85 -16.17 -9.45
C THR A 95 -16.44 -16.44 -8.00
N PHE A 96 -15.41 -17.25 -7.77
CA PHE A 96 -14.88 -17.49 -6.42
C PHE A 96 -14.31 -16.24 -5.80
N PHE A 97 -13.51 -15.51 -6.57
CA PHE A 97 -12.91 -14.26 -6.08
C PHE A 97 -14.01 -13.25 -5.72
N ARG A 98 -15.04 -13.13 -6.53
CA ARG A 98 -16.20 -12.29 -6.26
C ARG A 98 -16.93 -12.73 -4.97
N ASN A 99 -17.20 -14.01 -4.81
CA ASN A 99 -17.84 -14.55 -3.62
C ASN A 99 -17.03 -14.29 -2.35
N TRP A 100 -15.73 -14.43 -2.44
CA TRP A 100 -14.81 -14.11 -1.34
C TRP A 100 -14.87 -12.62 -0.99
N MET A 101 -14.82 -11.71 -1.96
CA MET A 101 -14.93 -10.27 -1.70
C MET A 101 -16.25 -9.92 -1.00
N PHE A 102 -17.39 -10.40 -1.50
CA PHE A 102 -18.69 -10.17 -0.86
C PHE A 102 -18.75 -10.77 0.55
N SER A 103 -18.21 -11.93 0.76
CA SER A 103 -18.15 -12.56 2.10
C SER A 103 -17.33 -11.70 3.08
N LYS A 104 -16.21 -11.16 2.64
CA LYS A 104 -15.38 -10.23 3.45
C LYS A 104 -16.16 -8.96 3.82
N ILE A 105 -16.90 -8.39 2.86
CA ILE A 105 -17.70 -7.18 3.09
C ILE A 105 -18.83 -7.49 4.07
N LEU A 106 -19.58 -8.59 3.87
CA LEU A 106 -20.67 -8.99 4.75
C LEU A 106 -20.19 -9.30 6.17
N PHE A 107 -19.08 -10.00 6.31
CA PHE A 107 -18.48 -10.30 7.59
C PHE A 107 -18.07 -9.00 8.34
N ALA A 108 -17.40 -8.08 7.65
CA ALA A 108 -17.02 -6.79 8.22
C ALA A 108 -18.24 -5.94 8.62
N LEU A 109 -19.25 -5.90 7.75
CA LEU A 109 -20.51 -5.19 8.01
C LEU A 109 -21.23 -5.76 9.23
N LYS A 110 -21.40 -7.08 9.30
CA LYS A 110 -22.05 -7.74 10.44
C LYS A 110 -21.32 -7.45 11.75
N ARG A 111 -19.99 -7.60 11.77
CA ARG A 111 -19.18 -7.27 12.96
C ARG A 111 -19.31 -5.79 13.37
N LYS A 112 -19.42 -4.89 12.39
CA LYS A 112 -19.57 -3.46 12.67
C LYS A 112 -20.96 -3.15 13.28
N LEU A 113 -22.02 -3.76 12.75
CA LEU A 113 -23.38 -3.65 13.30
C LEU A 113 -23.45 -4.18 14.73
N GLU A 114 -22.81 -5.32 15.01
CA GLU A 114 -22.70 -5.89 16.37
C GLU A 114 -21.97 -4.96 17.32
N LYS A 115 -20.82 -4.42 16.91
CA LYS A 115 -20.06 -3.45 17.72
C LYS A 115 -20.88 -2.20 18.08
N LYS A 116 -21.79 -1.79 17.21
CA LYS A 116 -22.70 -0.64 17.45
C LYS A 116 -24.00 -1.05 18.18
N GLY A 117 -24.16 -2.32 18.55
CA GLY A 117 -25.38 -2.84 19.19
C GLY A 117 -26.61 -2.90 18.29
N ILE A 118 -26.47 -2.61 16.99
CA ILE A 118 -27.59 -2.50 16.04
C ILE A 118 -28.10 -3.89 15.65
N ALA A 119 -27.23 -4.87 15.52
CA ALA A 119 -27.59 -6.23 15.11
C ALA A 119 -28.49 -6.96 16.11
N LEU A 120 -28.41 -6.61 17.40
CA LEU A 120 -29.27 -7.16 18.45
C LEU A 120 -30.71 -6.70 18.35
N ALA A 121 -30.95 -5.49 17.81
CA ALA A 121 -32.28 -4.93 17.65
C ALA A 121 -33.06 -5.54 16.46
N ASN A 122 -32.36 -6.04 15.44
CA ASN A 122 -32.95 -6.53 14.20
C ASN A 122 -32.30 -7.82 13.67
N PRO A 123 -32.37 -8.94 14.41
CA PRO A 123 -31.63 -10.18 14.06
C PRO A 123 -32.11 -10.85 12.78
N GLY A 124 -33.33 -10.56 12.34
CA GLY A 124 -33.96 -11.22 11.17
C GLY A 124 -33.55 -10.66 9.80
N ILE A 125 -32.96 -9.45 9.72
CA ILE A 125 -32.75 -8.76 8.44
C ILE A 125 -31.73 -9.52 7.60
N ILE A 126 -30.55 -9.78 8.14
CA ILE A 126 -29.50 -10.52 7.41
C ILE A 126 -30.00 -11.93 7.06
N GLY A 127 -30.69 -12.59 8.01
CA GLY A 127 -31.25 -13.90 7.80
C GLY A 127 -32.29 -14.00 6.67
N LYS A 128 -32.96 -12.91 6.29
CA LYS A 128 -33.87 -12.87 5.15
C LYS A 128 -33.18 -13.20 3.82
N TYR A 129 -31.94 -12.76 3.66
CA TYR A 129 -31.13 -12.96 2.46
C TYR A 129 -30.33 -14.27 2.48
N PHE A 130 -30.21 -14.90 3.64
CA PHE A 130 -29.58 -16.20 3.84
C PHE A 130 -30.64 -17.26 4.22
N THR A 131 -31.72 -17.34 3.44
CA THR A 131 -32.87 -18.22 3.70
C THR A 131 -32.52 -19.69 3.74
N PHE A 132 -31.40 -20.07 3.17
CA PHE A 132 -30.89 -21.44 3.14
C PHE A 132 -30.11 -21.84 4.41
N VAL A 133 -29.88 -20.90 5.33
CA VAL A 133 -29.23 -21.18 6.63
C VAL A 133 -30.34 -21.33 7.67
N GLU A 134 -30.50 -22.52 8.22
CA GLU A 134 -31.56 -22.82 9.21
C GLU A 134 -31.39 -22.00 10.50
N ASN A 135 -30.15 -21.87 10.94
CA ASN A 135 -29.80 -21.07 12.12
C ASN A 135 -29.12 -19.75 11.71
N LYS A 136 -29.84 -18.65 11.83
CA LYS A 136 -29.38 -17.31 11.43
C LYS A 136 -28.18 -16.81 12.23
N ASP A 137 -27.99 -17.31 13.45
CA ASP A 137 -26.83 -16.96 14.30
C ASP A 137 -25.53 -17.64 13.82
N GLU A 138 -25.63 -18.65 12.96
CA GLU A 138 -24.49 -19.32 12.37
C GLU A 138 -23.95 -18.65 11.10
N ILE A 139 -24.66 -17.68 10.52
CA ILE A 139 -24.26 -17.04 9.26
C ILE A 139 -22.86 -16.47 9.36
N VAL A 140 -22.52 -15.80 10.47
CA VAL A 140 -21.18 -15.21 10.67
C VAL A 140 -20.10 -16.27 10.72
N LYS A 141 -20.37 -17.39 11.42
CA LYS A 141 -19.43 -18.51 11.50
C LYS A 141 -19.22 -19.15 10.13
N LYS A 142 -20.29 -19.33 9.37
CA LYS A 142 -20.22 -19.90 8.01
C LYS A 142 -19.50 -18.98 7.03
N LEU A 143 -19.69 -17.66 7.14
CA LEU A 143 -18.94 -16.69 6.35
C LEU A 143 -17.46 -16.70 6.72
N ASP A 144 -17.13 -16.76 8.00
CA ASP A 144 -15.74 -16.82 8.49
C ASP A 144 -15.05 -18.11 8.03
N GLU A 145 -15.73 -19.25 8.15
CA GLU A 145 -15.24 -20.54 7.67
C GLU A 145 -15.04 -20.54 6.15
N PHE A 146 -15.95 -19.96 5.40
CA PHE A 146 -15.83 -19.81 3.96
C PHE A 146 -14.61 -18.92 3.59
N ILE A 147 -14.47 -17.76 4.24
CA ILE A 147 -13.32 -16.87 4.04
C ILE A 147 -12.02 -17.61 4.35
N TYR A 148 -11.97 -18.34 5.48
CA TYR A 148 -10.81 -19.12 5.87
C TYR A 148 -10.43 -20.17 4.82
N ILE A 149 -11.39 -20.93 4.33
CA ILE A 149 -11.15 -21.94 3.29
C ILE A 149 -10.65 -21.28 2.01
N MET A 150 -11.27 -20.18 1.57
CA MET A 150 -10.84 -19.48 0.36
C MET A 150 -9.42 -18.91 0.48
N GLU A 151 -9.07 -18.36 1.63
CA GLU A 151 -7.73 -17.80 1.88
C GLU A 151 -6.65 -18.88 2.07
N ASN A 152 -7.03 -20.16 2.26
CA ASN A 152 -6.12 -21.29 2.40
C ASN A 152 -6.24 -22.32 1.26
N SER A 153 -7.09 -22.09 0.26
CA SER A 153 -7.34 -23.01 -0.85
C SER A 153 -6.13 -23.27 -1.75
N TRP A 154 -5.16 -22.36 -1.75
CA TRP A 154 -3.92 -22.50 -2.49
C TRP A 154 -3.03 -23.68 -2.05
N HIS A 155 -3.25 -24.24 -0.85
CA HIS A 155 -2.59 -25.45 -0.36
C HIS A 155 -3.17 -26.74 -0.96
N SER A 156 -4.45 -26.74 -1.26
CA SER A 156 -5.13 -27.94 -1.74
C SER A 156 -5.26 -27.90 -3.26
N LYS A 157 -4.55 -28.77 -3.96
CA LYS A 157 -4.76 -29.03 -5.40
C LYS A 157 -6.15 -29.65 -5.70
N SER A 158 -7.11 -29.59 -4.78
CA SER A 158 -8.40 -30.24 -4.91
C SER A 158 -9.36 -29.32 -5.66
N LYS A 159 -9.80 -29.78 -6.83
CA LYS A 159 -10.91 -29.24 -7.64
C LYS A 159 -12.28 -29.23 -6.92
N GLY A 160 -12.31 -29.22 -5.59
CA GLY A 160 -13.50 -29.45 -4.77
C GLY A 160 -14.15 -28.21 -4.15
N GLU A 161 -13.75 -27.01 -4.59
CA GLU A 161 -14.13 -25.77 -3.90
C GLU A 161 -15.62 -25.44 -3.95
N TYR A 162 -16.33 -25.69 -5.07
CA TYR A 162 -17.79 -25.59 -5.13
C TYR A 162 -18.49 -26.58 -4.21
N SER A 163 -17.96 -27.79 -4.05
CA SER A 163 -18.52 -28.78 -3.14
C SER A 163 -18.35 -28.36 -1.67
N GLN A 164 -17.29 -27.63 -1.35
CA GLN A 164 -17.07 -27.10 0.00
C GLN A 164 -18.04 -25.96 0.33
N LEU A 165 -18.36 -25.07 -0.62
CA LEU A 165 -19.41 -24.05 -0.46
C LEU A 165 -20.78 -24.69 -0.18
N SER A 166 -21.16 -25.70 -0.96
CA SER A 166 -22.41 -26.45 -0.74
C SER A 166 -22.42 -27.12 0.63
N GLN A 167 -21.28 -27.63 1.10
CA GLN A 167 -21.17 -28.23 2.43
C GLN A 167 -21.30 -27.19 3.54
N ILE A 168 -20.66 -26.02 3.39
CA ILE A 168 -20.70 -24.96 4.41
C ILE A 168 -22.11 -24.38 4.53
N PHE A 169 -22.75 -24.06 3.42
CA PHE A 169 -24.06 -23.42 3.41
C PHE A 169 -25.24 -24.40 3.29
N GLY A 170 -24.96 -25.68 2.99
CA GLY A 170 -26.02 -26.70 2.82
C GLY A 170 -26.87 -26.54 1.56
N VAL A 171 -26.36 -25.81 0.55
CA VAL A 171 -27.07 -25.53 -0.70
C VAL A 171 -26.13 -25.58 -1.89
N GLU A 172 -26.72 -25.82 -3.08
CA GLU A 172 -25.97 -25.75 -4.34
C GLU A 172 -25.39 -24.35 -4.56
N PRO A 173 -24.17 -24.24 -5.12
CA PRO A 173 -23.44 -22.97 -5.32
C PRO A 173 -24.27 -21.90 -6.02
N ASP A 174 -25.12 -22.29 -6.98
CA ASP A 174 -25.97 -21.39 -7.75
C ASP A 174 -27.05 -20.68 -6.92
N ARG A 175 -27.35 -21.22 -5.73
CA ARG A 175 -28.31 -20.62 -4.80
C ARG A 175 -27.67 -19.66 -3.79
N VAL A 176 -26.34 -19.55 -3.78
CA VAL A 176 -25.61 -18.56 -2.94
C VAL A 176 -25.56 -17.20 -3.65
N GLY A 177 -26.65 -16.80 -4.31
CA GLY A 177 -26.74 -15.61 -5.14
C GLY A 177 -26.38 -14.31 -4.43
N VAL A 178 -26.64 -14.21 -3.12
CA VAL A 178 -26.28 -13.04 -2.30
C VAL A 178 -24.77 -12.74 -2.32
N LEU A 179 -23.94 -13.77 -2.49
CA LEU A 179 -22.49 -13.62 -2.57
C LEU A 179 -21.99 -13.34 -3.98
N LYS A 180 -22.84 -13.49 -5.00
CA LYS A 180 -22.47 -13.32 -6.41
C LYS A 180 -23.02 -12.04 -7.02
N GLU A 181 -24.20 -11.63 -6.59
CA GLU A 181 -25.00 -10.65 -7.29
C GLU A 181 -25.06 -9.32 -6.55
N THR A 182 -24.52 -8.31 -7.18
CA THR A 182 -24.43 -6.95 -6.61
C THR A 182 -25.82 -6.39 -6.26
N ASP A 183 -26.85 -6.72 -7.02
CA ASP A 183 -28.20 -6.22 -6.77
C ASP A 183 -28.82 -6.82 -5.51
N TYR A 184 -28.59 -8.09 -5.22
CA TYR A 184 -28.99 -8.68 -3.93
C TYR A 184 -28.25 -8.07 -2.76
N PHE A 185 -26.96 -7.78 -2.92
CA PHE A 185 -26.20 -7.10 -1.89
C PHE A 185 -26.70 -5.68 -1.64
N LYS A 186 -27.02 -4.92 -2.70
CA LYS A 186 -27.61 -3.57 -2.56
C LYS A 186 -28.95 -3.61 -1.84
N ALA A 187 -29.84 -4.55 -2.21
CA ALA A 187 -31.13 -4.73 -1.55
C ALA A 187 -30.98 -5.09 -0.05
N LEU A 188 -30.03 -5.96 0.29
CA LEU A 188 -29.70 -6.26 1.68
C LEU A 188 -29.25 -5.00 2.45
N VAL A 189 -28.38 -4.19 1.85
CA VAL A 189 -27.89 -2.95 2.47
C VAL A 189 -29.02 -1.94 2.64
N GLU A 190 -29.91 -1.79 1.67
CA GLU A 190 -31.09 -0.93 1.74
C GLU A 190 -32.00 -1.35 2.90
N ASP A 191 -32.38 -2.64 2.98
CA ASP A 191 -33.18 -3.17 4.09
C ASP A 191 -32.51 -2.92 5.46
N ILE A 192 -31.20 -3.09 5.57
CA ILE A 192 -30.43 -2.78 6.80
C ILE A 192 -30.51 -1.30 7.14
N CYS A 193 -30.30 -0.43 6.16
CA CYS A 193 -30.31 1.01 6.36
C CYS A 193 -31.69 1.49 6.82
N GLU A 194 -32.76 1.06 6.16
CA GLU A 194 -34.13 1.42 6.52
C GLU A 194 -34.53 0.92 7.91
N ALA A 195 -34.30 -0.36 8.18
CA ALA A 195 -34.70 -0.98 9.44
C ALA A 195 -33.89 -0.49 10.65
N CYS A 196 -32.63 -0.08 10.44
CA CYS A 196 -31.72 0.35 11.51
C CYS A 196 -31.59 1.88 11.60
N GLY A 197 -32.28 2.65 10.75
CA GLY A 197 -32.17 4.11 10.70
C GLY A 197 -30.75 4.56 10.35
N ILE A 198 -30.10 3.87 9.42
CA ILE A 198 -28.75 4.20 8.92
C ILE A 198 -28.92 4.98 7.62
N ASN A 199 -28.35 6.17 7.54
CA ASN A 199 -28.44 6.98 6.33
C ASN A 199 -27.60 6.44 5.19
N ARG A 200 -26.42 5.86 5.53
CA ARG A 200 -25.47 5.37 4.53
C ARG A 200 -24.42 4.46 5.15
N ILE A 201 -23.96 3.47 4.38
CA ILE A 201 -22.79 2.64 4.66
C ILE A 201 -21.62 3.14 3.80
N VAL A 202 -20.51 3.47 4.44
CA VAL A 202 -19.26 3.87 3.80
C VAL A 202 -18.30 2.68 3.82
N LEU A 203 -18.10 2.05 2.67
CA LEU A 203 -17.17 0.93 2.50
C LEU A 203 -15.76 1.48 2.22
N LEU A 204 -14.82 1.16 3.10
CA LEU A 204 -13.43 1.58 3.04
C LEU A 204 -12.56 0.37 2.68
N PHE A 205 -12.17 0.27 1.41
CA PHE A 205 -11.40 -0.85 0.88
C PHE A 205 -9.91 -0.55 0.93
N ASP A 206 -9.16 -1.40 1.59
CA ASP A 206 -7.71 -1.34 1.61
C ASP A 206 -7.10 -2.57 0.94
N GLU A 207 -5.93 -2.38 0.33
CA GLU A 207 -5.12 -3.43 -0.29
C GLU A 207 -5.82 -4.23 -1.42
N ALA A 208 -6.92 -3.72 -1.97
CA ALA A 208 -7.65 -4.38 -3.06
C ALA A 208 -6.84 -4.49 -4.37
N CYS A 209 -5.92 -3.55 -4.60
CA CYS A 209 -5.08 -3.48 -5.80
C CYS A 209 -3.61 -3.81 -5.48
N HIS A 210 -3.34 -4.41 -4.34
CA HIS A 210 -2.00 -4.72 -3.89
C HIS A 210 -1.44 -6.00 -4.54
N ASN A 211 -2.32 -6.92 -4.91
CA ASN A 211 -1.99 -8.05 -5.75
C ASN A 211 -1.95 -7.59 -7.20
N LEU A 212 -0.84 -7.72 -7.84
CA LEU A 212 -0.65 -7.37 -9.24
C LEU A 212 -1.24 -8.43 -10.20
N ILE A 213 -2.42 -8.95 -9.87
CA ILE A 213 -3.18 -9.86 -10.72
C ILE A 213 -4.28 -9.03 -11.42
N PRO A 214 -4.10 -8.68 -12.71
CA PRO A 214 -5.03 -7.77 -13.40
C PRO A 214 -6.47 -8.27 -13.41
N LEU A 215 -6.67 -9.58 -13.45
CA LEU A 215 -8.01 -10.19 -13.42
C LEU A 215 -8.73 -9.89 -12.11
N GLN A 216 -8.08 -10.07 -10.97
CA GLN A 216 -8.64 -9.78 -9.65
C GLN A 216 -8.91 -8.29 -9.45
N GLN A 217 -8.00 -7.43 -9.91
CA GLN A 217 -8.18 -5.98 -9.84
C GLN A 217 -9.39 -5.53 -10.68
N ARG A 218 -9.52 -6.03 -11.91
CA ARG A 218 -10.67 -5.72 -12.77
C ARG A 218 -11.99 -6.17 -12.16
N GLU A 219 -11.99 -7.33 -11.52
CA GLU A 219 -13.17 -7.82 -10.82
C GLU A 219 -13.53 -6.95 -9.62
N PHE A 220 -12.53 -6.52 -8.85
CA PHE A 220 -12.71 -5.56 -7.77
C PHE A 220 -13.33 -4.25 -8.27
N PHE A 221 -12.83 -3.68 -9.36
CA PHE A 221 -13.36 -2.43 -9.89
C PHE A 221 -14.76 -2.58 -10.48
N THR A 222 -15.08 -3.74 -11.05
CA THR A 222 -16.44 -4.05 -11.47
C THR A 222 -17.38 -4.03 -10.27
N MET A 223 -17.05 -4.72 -9.19
CA MET A 223 -17.80 -4.70 -7.94
C MET A 223 -17.87 -3.27 -7.35
N PHE A 224 -16.77 -2.54 -7.29
CA PHE A 224 -16.68 -1.18 -6.74
C PHE A 224 -17.64 -0.21 -7.46
N ARG A 225 -17.72 -0.29 -8.80
CA ARG A 225 -18.64 0.48 -9.62
C ARG A 225 -20.09 0.07 -9.39
N ASP A 226 -20.36 -1.23 -9.43
CA ASP A 226 -21.72 -1.78 -9.42
C ASP A 226 -22.38 -1.68 -8.04
N LEU A 227 -21.61 -1.57 -6.95
CA LEU A 227 -22.10 -1.31 -5.59
C LEU A 227 -22.68 0.09 -5.41
N ARG A 228 -22.49 1.00 -6.36
CA ARG A 228 -22.97 2.38 -6.24
C ARG A 228 -24.49 2.44 -6.11
N CYS A 229 -24.96 2.97 -4.99
CA CYS A 229 -26.38 3.27 -4.74
C CYS A 229 -26.51 4.36 -3.67
N PRO A 230 -27.73 4.90 -3.38
CA PRO A 230 -27.92 5.93 -2.39
C PRO A 230 -27.42 5.56 -0.98
N TYR A 231 -27.49 4.28 -0.64
CA TYR A 231 -27.13 3.75 0.69
C TYR A 231 -25.67 3.29 0.80
N ILE A 232 -24.90 3.21 -0.31
CA ILE A 232 -23.52 2.73 -0.31
C ILE A 232 -22.60 3.78 -0.92
N SER A 233 -21.50 4.04 -0.24
CA SER A 233 -20.40 4.87 -0.73
C SER A 233 -19.08 4.10 -0.64
N CYS A 234 -18.45 3.83 -1.78
CA CYS A 234 -17.21 3.06 -1.85
C CYS A 234 -15.97 3.96 -1.90
N LYS A 235 -14.94 3.60 -1.13
CA LYS A 235 -13.64 4.25 -1.08
C LYS A 235 -12.56 3.18 -1.17
N ALA A 236 -11.52 3.39 -1.97
CA ALA A 236 -10.46 2.40 -2.10
C ALA A 236 -9.07 3.04 -2.16
N ALA A 237 -8.09 2.37 -1.53
CA ALA A 237 -6.68 2.67 -1.72
C ALA A 237 -6.17 1.98 -2.99
N VAL A 238 -5.53 2.75 -3.87
CA VAL A 238 -4.97 2.27 -5.15
C VAL A 238 -3.51 2.69 -5.30
N TYR A 239 -2.83 2.05 -6.22
CA TYR A 239 -1.42 2.30 -6.49
C TYR A 239 -1.22 2.86 -7.90
N PRO A 240 -0.38 3.91 -8.07
CA PRO A 240 -0.13 4.46 -9.38
C PRO A 240 0.56 3.45 -10.30
N GLY A 241 0.18 3.45 -11.55
CA GLY A 241 0.87 2.74 -12.63
C GLY A 241 0.58 1.27 -12.78
N ILE A 242 0.25 0.56 -11.71
CA ILE A 242 0.05 -0.89 -11.72
C ILE A 242 -1.41 -1.32 -11.55
N THR A 243 -2.29 -0.38 -11.26
CA THR A 243 -3.72 -0.68 -11.06
C THR A 243 -4.41 -0.91 -12.40
N SER A 244 -5.00 -2.10 -12.58
CA SER A 244 -5.78 -2.48 -13.76
C SER A 244 -7.27 -2.22 -13.53
N TYR A 245 -7.78 -1.17 -14.13
CA TYR A 245 -9.17 -0.73 -13.94
C TYR A 245 -10.21 -1.52 -14.77
N GLY A 246 -9.79 -2.20 -15.85
CA GLY A 246 -10.70 -2.88 -16.77
C GLY A 246 -11.67 -1.91 -17.45
N THR A 247 -12.97 -2.15 -17.28
CA THR A 247 -14.03 -1.26 -17.82
C THR A 247 -14.36 -0.06 -16.91
N PHE A 248 -13.76 -0.01 -15.72
CA PHE A 248 -13.93 1.12 -14.80
C PHE A 248 -13.19 2.34 -15.32
N GLN A 249 -13.88 3.47 -15.36
CA GLN A 249 -13.30 4.73 -15.82
C GLN A 249 -13.02 5.64 -14.62
N SER A 250 -11.80 5.64 -14.12
CA SER A 250 -11.43 6.27 -12.85
C SER A 250 -11.90 7.72 -12.71
N PHE A 251 -11.85 8.53 -13.77
CA PHE A 251 -12.29 9.93 -13.73
C PHE A 251 -13.81 10.13 -13.84
N HIS A 252 -14.55 9.14 -14.34
CA HIS A 252 -16.01 9.19 -14.46
C HIS A 252 -16.71 8.48 -13.30
N ASP A 253 -16.14 7.37 -12.86
CA ASP A 253 -16.76 6.50 -11.88
C ASP A 253 -16.36 6.87 -10.43
N ALA A 254 -15.26 7.59 -10.23
CA ALA A 254 -14.78 8.01 -8.91
C ALA A 254 -14.02 9.34 -8.94
N ILE A 255 -13.85 9.93 -7.78
CA ILE A 255 -12.92 11.04 -7.55
C ILE A 255 -11.56 10.44 -7.20
N VAL A 256 -10.54 10.73 -8.00
CA VAL A 256 -9.17 10.30 -7.70
C VAL A 256 -8.47 11.37 -6.87
N GLN A 257 -8.02 10.99 -5.68
CA GLN A 257 -7.29 11.84 -4.76
C GLN A 257 -5.87 11.31 -4.57
N LYS A 258 -4.86 12.16 -4.79
CA LYS A 258 -3.46 11.80 -4.58
C LYS A 258 -3.08 11.92 -3.11
N VAL A 259 -2.29 10.96 -2.64
CA VAL A 259 -1.72 10.97 -1.29
C VAL A 259 -0.22 11.22 -1.41
N GLU A 260 0.13 12.48 -1.56
CA GLU A 260 1.51 12.94 -1.72
C GLU A 260 1.76 14.13 -0.80
N ARG A 261 2.98 14.28 -0.30
CA ARG A 261 3.42 15.43 0.48
C ARG A 261 4.44 16.21 -0.32
N ASP A 262 4.08 17.44 -0.66
CA ASP A 262 4.94 18.32 -1.44
C ASP A 262 6.16 18.74 -0.60
N ILE A 263 7.34 18.37 -1.07
CA ILE A 263 8.62 18.71 -0.43
C ILE A 263 8.93 20.21 -0.47
N THR A 264 8.23 20.97 -1.32
CA THR A 264 8.38 22.43 -1.44
C THR A 264 7.41 23.21 -0.54
N SER A 265 6.51 22.53 0.17
CA SER A 265 5.59 23.16 1.09
C SER A 265 6.33 23.75 2.29
N GLU A 266 5.93 24.93 2.73
CA GLU A 266 6.55 25.62 3.88
C GLU A 266 6.44 24.81 5.19
N ASP A 267 5.38 24.02 5.34
CA ASP A 267 5.14 23.18 6.52
C ASP A 267 5.71 21.76 6.39
N TYR A 268 6.31 21.41 5.25
CA TYR A 268 6.79 20.06 4.96
C TYR A 268 7.68 19.46 6.06
N VAL A 269 8.76 20.18 6.40
CA VAL A 269 9.73 19.72 7.41
C VAL A 269 9.07 19.59 8.78
N VAL A 270 8.22 20.56 9.13
CA VAL A 270 7.52 20.56 10.42
C VAL A 270 6.61 19.33 10.52
N LYS A 271 5.80 19.07 9.51
CA LYS A 271 4.89 17.94 9.49
C LYS A 271 5.61 16.57 9.49
N MET A 272 6.69 16.47 8.74
CA MET A 272 7.50 15.23 8.75
C MET A 272 8.20 15.00 10.10
N ARG A 273 8.62 16.07 10.79
CA ARG A 273 9.15 16.00 12.15
C ARG A 273 8.06 15.58 13.15
N ASP A 274 6.85 16.12 13.03
CA ASP A 274 5.71 15.76 13.88
C ASP A 274 5.35 14.27 13.76
N ILE A 275 5.44 13.68 12.55
CA ILE A 275 5.25 12.24 12.33
C ILE A 275 6.23 11.43 13.18
N VAL A 276 7.49 11.83 13.25
CA VAL A 276 8.49 11.15 14.07
C VAL A 276 8.23 11.42 15.56
N LYS A 277 7.95 12.67 15.93
CA LYS A 277 7.67 13.08 17.30
C LYS A 277 6.52 12.30 17.95
N ASN A 278 5.47 12.03 17.18
CA ASN A 278 4.30 11.29 17.69
C ASN A 278 4.55 9.78 17.83
N GLN A 279 5.71 9.28 17.40
CA GLN A 279 6.03 7.85 17.43
C GLN A 279 7.18 7.48 18.37
N VAL A 280 7.88 8.45 18.93
CA VAL A 280 9.04 8.19 19.80
C VAL A 280 8.94 8.96 21.11
N ASP A 281 9.66 8.48 22.11
CA ASP A 281 9.81 9.18 23.38
C ASP A 281 10.44 10.55 23.21
N ALA A 282 10.10 11.48 24.11
CA ALA A 282 10.64 12.83 24.12
C ALA A 282 12.17 12.87 24.22
N GLN A 283 12.79 11.89 24.89
CA GLN A 283 14.25 11.78 25.00
C GLN A 283 14.89 11.40 23.67
N VAL A 284 14.33 10.44 22.97
CA VAL A 284 14.76 10.01 21.62
C VAL A 284 14.55 11.14 20.61
N TYR A 285 13.38 11.78 20.63
CA TYR A 285 13.09 12.92 19.75
C TYR A 285 14.11 14.06 19.93
N LYS A 286 14.52 14.36 21.16
CA LYS A 286 15.52 15.37 21.46
C LYS A 286 16.87 15.09 20.81
N ILE A 287 17.27 13.81 20.68
CA ILE A 287 18.50 13.42 19.97
C ILE A 287 18.42 13.83 18.49
N PHE A 288 17.26 13.61 17.86
CA PHE A 288 17.06 13.99 16.46
C PHE A 288 17.01 15.51 16.29
N GLU A 289 16.33 16.21 17.19
CA GLU A 289 16.20 17.66 17.17
C GLU A 289 17.55 18.37 17.34
N GLN A 290 18.42 17.87 18.23
CA GLN A 290 19.78 18.38 18.42
C GLN A 290 20.66 18.24 17.18
N ASN A 291 20.35 17.30 16.29
CA ASN A 291 21.03 17.06 15.03
C ASN A 291 20.15 17.49 13.83
N GLY A 292 19.58 18.68 13.91
CA GLY A 292 18.53 19.16 13.01
C GLY A 292 18.87 19.10 11.52
N GLU A 293 20.12 19.32 11.11
CA GLU A 293 20.55 19.21 9.70
C GLU A 293 20.56 17.76 9.22
N ASN A 294 21.07 16.86 10.02
CA ASN A 294 21.08 15.42 9.75
C ASN A 294 19.64 14.91 9.63
N PHE A 295 18.79 15.34 10.54
CA PHE A 295 17.37 14.99 10.52
C PHE A 295 16.66 15.54 9.28
N ASN A 296 16.85 16.82 8.94
CA ASN A 296 16.28 17.41 7.74
C ASN A 296 16.73 16.70 6.46
N THR A 297 17.99 16.27 6.39
CA THR A 297 18.50 15.52 5.25
C THR A 297 17.71 14.23 5.02
N LEU A 298 17.42 13.47 6.09
CA LEU A 298 16.59 12.25 6.00
C LEU A 298 15.14 12.58 5.66
N ILE A 299 14.59 13.67 6.21
CA ILE A 299 13.23 14.13 5.89
C ILE A 299 13.09 14.40 4.39
N TYR A 300 14.00 15.17 3.82
CA TYR A 300 13.97 15.45 2.38
C TYR A 300 14.27 14.21 1.54
N ALA A 301 15.22 13.36 1.95
CA ALA A 301 15.49 12.09 1.27
C ALA A 301 14.25 11.19 1.18
N ALA A 302 13.38 11.22 2.18
CA ALA A 302 12.15 10.44 2.18
C ALA A 302 11.09 10.92 1.17
N SER A 303 11.25 12.10 0.56
CA SER A 303 10.35 12.65 -0.48
C SER A 303 8.86 12.59 -0.11
N GLY A 304 8.53 12.94 1.13
CA GLY A 304 7.15 12.95 1.62
C GLY A 304 6.57 11.58 2.00
N ASN A 305 7.37 10.52 1.95
CA ASN A 305 6.95 9.18 2.34
C ASN A 305 7.31 8.89 3.81
N PRO A 306 6.31 8.80 4.72
CA PRO A 306 6.57 8.57 6.14
C PRO A 306 7.31 7.26 6.42
N ARG A 307 6.98 6.18 5.70
CA ARG A 307 7.63 4.87 5.90
C ARG A 307 9.11 4.92 5.54
N LEU A 308 9.47 5.61 4.45
CA LEU A 308 10.87 5.78 4.07
C LEU A 308 11.62 6.62 5.10
N LEU A 309 10.99 7.68 5.64
CA LEU A 309 11.57 8.48 6.71
C LEU A 309 11.86 7.64 7.94
N LEU A 310 10.85 6.94 8.47
CA LEU A 310 10.99 6.15 9.69
C LEU A 310 12.05 5.03 9.52
N LYS A 311 12.03 4.31 8.38
CA LYS A 311 13.03 3.27 8.10
C LYS A 311 14.45 3.83 7.99
N SER A 312 14.65 4.91 7.24
CA SER A 312 15.98 5.50 7.08
C SER A 312 16.48 6.14 8.38
N LEU A 313 15.60 6.74 9.17
CA LEU A 313 15.92 7.29 10.48
C LEU A 313 16.32 6.18 11.47
N PHE A 314 15.60 5.06 11.50
CA PHE A 314 15.93 3.90 12.32
C PHE A 314 17.34 3.37 12.00
N ILE A 315 17.64 3.18 10.70
CA ILE A 315 18.97 2.71 10.27
C ILE A 315 20.06 3.71 10.62
N ALA A 316 19.81 5.03 10.43
CA ALA A 316 20.81 6.06 10.65
C ALA A 316 21.08 6.36 12.12
N SER A 317 20.16 6.00 13.03
CA SER A 317 20.22 6.41 14.44
C SER A 317 21.08 5.50 15.33
N GLU A 318 21.64 4.41 14.83
CA GLU A 318 22.47 3.48 15.60
C GLU A 318 21.85 3.17 16.98
N ASP A 319 20.74 2.44 16.97
CA ASP A 319 20.03 2.11 18.21
C ASP A 319 19.37 3.32 18.91
N LEU A 320 18.93 4.31 18.14
CA LEU A 320 18.28 5.53 18.66
C LEU A 320 19.14 6.36 19.62
N LYS A 321 20.45 6.13 19.65
CA LYS A 321 21.40 6.81 20.57
C LYS A 321 22.02 8.05 19.99
N SER A 322 22.14 8.16 18.67
CA SER A 322 22.80 9.29 18.03
C SER A 322 22.40 9.42 16.56
N LEU A 323 22.45 10.61 16.01
CA LEU A 323 22.24 10.87 14.60
C LEU A 323 23.46 11.57 13.99
N LYS A 324 24.52 10.79 13.72
CA LYS A 324 25.81 11.33 13.25
C LYS A 324 25.79 11.60 11.74
N THR A 325 26.49 12.62 11.31
CA THR A 325 26.64 13.00 9.89
C THR A 325 27.12 11.85 9.01
N ASN A 326 28.11 11.09 9.46
CA ASN A 326 28.66 9.97 8.68
C ASN A 326 27.66 8.83 8.52
N THR A 327 26.89 8.50 9.57
CA THR A 327 25.87 7.45 9.50
C THR A 327 24.71 7.88 8.62
N VAL A 328 24.26 9.13 8.68
CA VAL A 328 23.23 9.66 7.79
C VAL A 328 23.68 9.62 6.34
N ASN A 329 24.89 10.08 6.02
CA ASN A 329 25.42 10.02 4.66
C ASN A 329 25.55 8.60 4.13
N SER A 330 26.04 7.66 4.95
CA SER A 330 26.16 6.25 4.57
C SER A 330 24.78 5.59 4.41
N THR A 331 23.83 5.88 5.30
CA THR A 331 22.47 5.39 5.23
C THR A 331 21.79 5.86 3.95
N ILE A 332 21.85 7.14 3.60
CA ILE A 332 21.26 7.64 2.36
C ILE A 332 21.85 6.92 1.15
N LYS A 333 23.20 6.85 1.08
CA LYS A 333 23.87 6.16 -0.04
C LYS A 333 23.50 4.68 -0.13
N GLN A 334 23.42 3.97 0.99
CA GLN A 334 23.08 2.55 0.99
C GLN A 334 21.59 2.33 0.76
N PHE A 335 20.73 3.01 1.50
CA PHE A 335 19.29 2.78 1.48
C PHE A 335 18.67 3.17 0.12
N TYR A 336 18.95 4.39 -0.36
CA TYR A 336 18.35 4.89 -1.61
C TYR A 336 19.07 4.45 -2.88
N ARG A 337 20.31 3.96 -2.79
CA ARG A 337 21.03 3.41 -3.95
C ARG A 337 20.90 1.90 -4.08
N THR A 338 20.70 1.19 -2.98
CA THR A 338 20.70 -0.27 -2.97
C THR A 338 19.33 -0.83 -2.63
N ASN A 339 18.77 -0.46 -1.48
CA ASN A 339 17.56 -1.12 -0.98
C ASN A 339 16.33 -0.81 -1.85
N ILE A 340 16.09 0.46 -2.20
CA ILE A 340 14.94 0.86 -3.03
C ILE A 340 15.04 0.23 -4.42
N TRP A 341 16.22 0.26 -5.04
CA TRP A 341 16.42 -0.34 -6.35
C TRP A 341 16.33 -1.87 -6.32
N ASN A 342 16.78 -2.52 -5.25
CA ASN A 342 16.61 -3.96 -5.09
C ASN A 342 15.13 -4.32 -4.95
N GLU A 343 14.34 -3.56 -4.18
CA GLU A 343 12.89 -3.75 -4.09
C GLU A 343 12.23 -3.60 -5.47
N HIS A 344 12.62 -2.60 -6.26
CA HIS A 344 12.13 -2.42 -7.63
C HIS A 344 12.52 -3.58 -8.54
N THR A 345 13.78 -4.02 -8.51
CA THR A 345 14.26 -5.12 -9.38
C THR A 345 13.60 -6.46 -9.03
N LYS A 346 13.34 -6.71 -7.73
CA LYS A 346 12.60 -7.91 -7.30
C LYS A 346 11.19 -8.00 -7.88
N LEU A 347 10.57 -6.87 -8.26
CA LEU A 347 9.32 -6.90 -9.02
C LEU A 347 9.45 -7.71 -10.31
N GLY A 348 10.60 -7.62 -11.00
CA GLY A 348 10.87 -8.40 -12.21
C GLY A 348 11.03 -9.90 -11.98
N GLU A 349 11.40 -10.32 -10.77
CA GLU A 349 11.42 -11.72 -10.37
C GLU A 349 10.00 -12.23 -10.11
N THR A 350 9.18 -11.38 -9.49
CA THR A 350 7.78 -11.66 -9.19
C THR A 350 6.91 -11.61 -10.44
N TYR A 351 7.10 -10.59 -11.28
CA TYR A 351 6.32 -10.37 -12.51
C TYR A 351 7.20 -10.59 -13.74
N LYS A 352 7.47 -11.84 -14.07
CA LYS A 352 8.38 -12.24 -15.15
C LYS A 352 8.04 -11.58 -16.49
N GLY A 353 6.75 -11.41 -16.80
CA GLY A 353 6.30 -10.70 -17.99
C GLY A 353 6.68 -9.22 -18.04
N HIS A 354 6.90 -8.59 -16.89
CA HIS A 354 7.28 -7.17 -16.78
C HIS A 354 8.78 -6.97 -16.56
N LYS A 355 9.56 -8.04 -16.44
CA LYS A 355 10.99 -7.95 -16.10
C LYS A 355 11.74 -6.99 -17.02
N LYS A 356 11.54 -7.08 -18.33
CA LYS A 356 12.20 -6.19 -19.31
C LYS A 356 11.84 -4.72 -19.08
N LEU A 357 10.57 -4.41 -18.74
CA LEU A 357 10.12 -3.03 -18.43
C LEU A 357 10.77 -2.51 -17.14
N ILE A 358 10.83 -3.36 -16.12
CA ILE A 358 11.42 -3.04 -14.82
C ILE A 358 12.90 -2.76 -14.96
N ASP A 359 13.64 -3.64 -15.63
CA ASP A 359 15.08 -3.52 -15.87
C ASP A 359 15.39 -2.29 -16.75
N TRP A 360 14.62 -2.06 -17.81
CA TRP A 360 14.77 -0.89 -18.66
C TRP A 360 14.43 0.41 -17.91
N GLY A 361 13.35 0.44 -17.15
CA GLY A 361 12.94 1.60 -16.35
C GLY A 361 14.03 1.99 -15.35
N ARG A 362 14.62 1.02 -14.67
CA ARG A 362 15.79 1.23 -13.81
C ARG A 362 16.95 1.83 -14.58
N TRP A 363 17.34 1.20 -15.69
CA TRP A 363 18.43 1.67 -16.54
C TRP A 363 18.18 3.12 -17.02
N PHE A 364 16.96 3.42 -17.48
CA PHE A 364 16.59 4.76 -17.96
C PHE A 364 16.75 5.82 -16.87
N VAL A 365 16.24 5.56 -15.67
CA VAL A 365 16.36 6.52 -14.58
C VAL A 365 17.80 6.65 -14.08
N GLU A 366 18.51 5.55 -13.86
CA GLU A 366 19.89 5.59 -13.36
C GLU A 366 20.86 6.23 -14.36
N ASN A 367 20.80 5.88 -15.64
CA ASN A 367 21.81 6.26 -16.64
C ASN A 367 21.44 7.51 -17.46
N LYS A 368 20.17 7.85 -17.57
CA LYS A 368 19.73 9.03 -18.33
C LYS A 368 19.18 10.11 -17.40
N VAL A 369 18.08 9.83 -16.71
CA VAL A 369 17.36 10.85 -15.94
C VAL A 369 18.20 11.43 -14.81
N LEU A 370 18.80 10.59 -13.97
CA LEU A 370 19.66 11.04 -12.86
C LEU A 370 20.93 11.71 -13.37
N SER A 371 21.60 11.10 -14.34
CA SER A 371 22.84 11.64 -14.90
C SER A 371 22.61 13.03 -15.50
N GLU A 372 21.58 13.21 -16.35
CA GLU A 372 21.25 14.48 -16.97
C GLU A 372 20.77 15.52 -15.94
N THR A 373 20.05 15.10 -14.90
CA THR A 373 19.62 15.97 -13.80
C THR A 373 20.82 16.50 -13.01
N LEU A 374 21.75 15.63 -12.63
CA LEU A 374 22.96 16.04 -11.91
C LEU A 374 23.85 16.95 -12.74
N ILE A 375 24.08 16.63 -14.01
CA ILE A 375 24.84 17.50 -14.95
C ILE A 375 24.17 18.87 -15.07
N LYS A 376 22.84 18.92 -15.21
CA LYS A 376 22.10 20.18 -15.30
C LYS A 376 22.24 21.02 -14.01
N ASN A 377 22.16 20.39 -12.86
CA ASN A 377 22.32 21.03 -11.56
C ASN A 377 23.73 21.57 -11.39
N ASP A 378 24.77 20.80 -11.72
CA ASP A 378 26.16 21.23 -11.65
C ASP A 378 26.47 22.40 -12.58
N LYS A 379 25.96 22.32 -13.82
CA LYS A 379 26.11 23.44 -14.79
C LYS A 379 25.47 24.72 -14.27
N ARG A 380 24.27 24.63 -13.69
CA ARG A 380 23.59 25.77 -13.09
C ARG A 380 24.34 26.35 -11.90
N ALA A 381 24.89 25.50 -11.03
CA ALA A 381 25.71 25.94 -9.92
C ALA A 381 26.99 26.66 -10.40
N ALA A 382 27.65 26.14 -11.43
CA ALA A 382 28.83 26.77 -12.04
C ALA A 382 28.54 28.14 -12.73
N GLU A 383 27.31 28.32 -13.21
CA GLU A 383 26.82 29.58 -13.80
C GLU A 383 26.27 30.56 -12.76
N GLU A 384 26.47 30.30 -11.45
CA GLU A 384 25.92 31.06 -10.33
C GLU A 384 24.38 31.24 -10.36
N LYS A 385 23.69 30.36 -11.07
CA LYS A 385 22.24 30.32 -11.13
C LYS A 385 21.68 29.49 -9.97
N ASN A 386 21.02 30.13 -9.05
CA ASN A 386 20.40 29.49 -7.87
C ASN A 386 19.17 28.63 -8.22
N GLN A 387 19.20 27.90 -9.34
CA GLN A 387 18.09 27.03 -9.75
C GLN A 387 18.57 25.59 -9.88
N GLN A 388 17.93 24.71 -9.17
CA GLN A 388 18.20 23.28 -9.12
C GLN A 388 16.93 22.50 -9.47
N THR A 389 17.06 21.27 -9.89
CA THR A 389 15.90 20.42 -10.24
C THR A 389 16.08 18.98 -9.78
N ILE A 390 14.95 18.35 -9.52
CA ILE A 390 14.76 16.91 -9.36
C ILE A 390 13.62 16.43 -10.27
N TYR A 391 13.22 17.27 -11.25
CA TYR A 391 12.08 17.01 -12.11
C TYR A 391 12.53 16.66 -13.52
N PHE A 392 11.76 15.78 -14.15
CA PHE A 392 11.83 15.48 -15.57
C PHE A 392 10.42 15.39 -16.15
N ALA A 393 10.30 15.48 -17.46
CA ALA A 393 9.01 15.42 -18.13
C ALA A 393 9.07 14.48 -19.33
N ILE A 394 8.03 13.68 -19.50
CA ILE A 394 7.86 12.77 -20.63
C ILE A 394 6.71 13.27 -21.48
N HIS A 395 6.93 13.32 -22.80
CA HIS A 395 5.90 13.71 -23.74
C HIS A 395 4.69 12.78 -23.66
N ARG A 396 3.48 13.34 -23.71
CA ARG A 396 2.22 12.59 -23.61
C ARG A 396 2.10 11.48 -24.65
N GLU A 397 2.64 11.71 -25.84
CA GLU A 397 2.66 10.76 -26.97
C GLU A 397 3.96 9.95 -27.05
N ALA A 398 4.80 9.94 -26.00
CA ALA A 398 5.92 9.01 -25.91
C ALA A 398 5.43 7.56 -26.02
N PRO A 399 6.27 6.63 -26.52
CA PRO A 399 5.87 5.22 -26.63
C PRO A 399 5.27 4.67 -25.34
N GLU A 400 4.18 3.92 -25.45
CA GLU A 400 3.44 3.42 -24.28
C GLU A 400 4.33 2.57 -23.36
N VAL A 401 5.25 1.79 -23.93
CA VAL A 401 6.21 1.00 -23.18
C VAL A 401 7.09 1.83 -22.24
N ILE A 402 7.45 3.06 -22.65
CA ILE A 402 8.20 4.00 -21.81
C ILE A 402 7.33 4.48 -20.63
N LYS A 403 6.10 4.87 -20.94
CA LYS A 403 5.15 5.32 -19.94
C LYS A 403 4.84 4.20 -18.93
N GLN A 404 4.70 2.95 -19.39
CA GLN A 404 4.49 1.80 -18.51
C GLN A 404 5.69 1.55 -17.59
N ALA A 405 6.92 1.61 -18.09
CA ALA A 405 8.11 1.49 -17.28
C ALA A 405 8.17 2.58 -16.18
N VAL A 406 7.83 3.83 -16.53
CA VAL A 406 7.79 4.92 -15.55
C VAL A 406 6.65 4.76 -14.53
N ARG A 407 5.49 4.21 -14.93
CA ARG A 407 4.40 3.89 -14.01
C ARG A 407 4.80 2.84 -12.97
N ILE A 408 5.58 1.83 -13.37
CA ILE A 408 6.11 0.83 -12.41
C ILE A 408 7.09 1.49 -11.42
N LEU A 409 7.89 2.45 -11.88
CA LEU A 409 8.76 3.23 -11.00
C LEU A 409 7.98 4.11 -10.00
N GLN A 410 6.78 4.57 -10.37
CA GLN A 410 5.90 5.30 -9.45
C GLN A 410 5.38 4.38 -8.32
N TYR A 411 5.03 3.14 -8.65
CA TYR A 411 4.64 2.17 -7.64
C TYR A 411 5.73 1.95 -6.59
N SER A 412 6.97 1.82 -7.03
CA SER A 412 8.14 1.65 -6.15
C SER A 412 8.52 2.94 -5.39
N GLY A 413 7.90 4.09 -5.71
CA GLY A 413 8.22 5.37 -5.09
C GLY A 413 9.59 5.96 -5.51
N ILE A 414 10.16 5.46 -6.61
CA ILE A 414 11.41 5.98 -7.18
C ILE A 414 11.15 7.28 -7.93
N VAL A 415 10.00 7.38 -8.58
CA VAL A 415 9.48 8.60 -9.16
C VAL A 415 8.05 8.81 -8.72
N SER A 416 7.57 10.05 -8.74
CA SER A 416 6.17 10.39 -8.53
C SER A 416 5.69 11.31 -9.65
N LEU A 417 4.41 11.19 -10.03
CA LEU A 417 3.79 12.06 -11.03
C LEU A 417 3.44 13.39 -10.38
N HIS A 418 4.20 14.42 -10.66
CA HIS A 418 4.00 15.76 -10.08
C HIS A 418 2.85 16.53 -10.76
N THR A 419 2.85 16.61 -12.10
CA THR A 419 1.83 17.36 -12.84
C THR A 419 1.53 16.67 -14.16
N GLU A 420 0.27 16.40 -14.41
CA GLU A 420 -0.20 15.90 -15.71
C GLU A 420 -0.47 17.04 -16.67
N GLY A 421 -0.23 16.78 -17.96
CA GLY A 421 -0.64 17.66 -19.02
C GLY A 421 0.01 19.05 -19.02
N THR A 422 1.26 19.15 -18.55
CA THR A 422 2.01 20.42 -18.61
C THR A 422 2.25 20.84 -20.05
N LYS A 423 1.72 21.98 -20.44
CA LYS A 423 1.90 22.52 -21.79
C LYS A 423 3.24 23.23 -21.91
N VAL A 424 4.08 22.77 -22.84
CA VAL A 424 5.37 23.36 -23.17
C VAL A 424 5.32 23.75 -24.64
N ARG A 425 5.20 25.04 -24.93
CA ARG A 425 4.90 25.56 -26.30
C ARG A 425 3.60 24.95 -26.84
N THR A 426 3.70 24.09 -27.87
CA THR A 426 2.57 23.37 -28.49
C THR A 426 2.40 21.95 -28.00
N GLU A 427 3.38 21.43 -27.29
CA GLU A 427 3.48 20.04 -26.87
C GLU A 427 2.99 19.85 -25.42
N VAL A 428 2.53 18.65 -25.08
CA VAL A 428 2.00 18.29 -23.77
C VAL A 428 2.88 17.22 -23.12
N TYR A 429 3.30 17.48 -21.90
CA TYR A 429 4.17 16.61 -21.12
C TYR A 429 3.56 16.28 -19.77
N ASP A 430 3.82 15.09 -19.29
CA ASP A 430 3.61 14.71 -17.90
C ASP A 430 4.93 14.89 -17.15
N ARG A 431 4.89 15.67 -16.06
CA ARG A 431 6.07 15.98 -15.25
C ARG A 431 6.14 15.06 -14.05
N TYR A 432 7.32 14.51 -13.84
CA TYR A 432 7.64 13.61 -12.76
C TYR A 432 8.68 14.23 -11.84
N GLN A 433 8.61 13.85 -10.56
CA GLN A 433 9.62 14.12 -9.55
C GLN A 433 10.41 12.85 -9.28
N ILE A 434 11.73 12.94 -9.29
CA ILE A 434 12.61 11.87 -8.83
C ILE A 434 12.60 11.87 -7.30
N ASN A 435 12.57 10.71 -6.67
CA ASN A 435 12.74 10.61 -5.22
C ASN A 435 14.03 11.31 -4.80
N PHE A 436 13.93 12.25 -3.87
CA PHE A 436 15.05 13.11 -3.52
C PHE A 436 16.21 12.34 -2.89
N GLY A 437 15.91 11.29 -2.10
CA GLY A 437 16.93 10.38 -1.56
C GLY A 437 17.71 9.64 -2.64
N VAL A 438 17.06 9.27 -3.75
CA VAL A 438 17.71 8.66 -4.91
C VAL A 438 18.67 9.66 -5.59
N VAL A 439 18.26 10.93 -5.73
CA VAL A 439 19.14 12.00 -6.24
C VAL A 439 20.35 12.18 -5.35
N LEU A 440 20.16 12.31 -4.02
CA LEU A 440 21.25 12.47 -3.05
C LEU A 440 22.19 11.26 -3.01
N ALA A 441 21.65 10.05 -3.15
CA ALA A 441 22.45 8.83 -3.17
C ALA A 441 23.31 8.68 -4.43
N SER A 442 22.89 9.29 -5.53
CA SER A 442 23.58 9.24 -6.83
C SER A 442 24.66 10.31 -6.97
N GLU A 443 24.74 11.26 -6.02
CA GLU A 443 25.72 12.34 -6.03
C GLU A 443 27.12 11.79 -5.72
N ALA A 444 28.08 12.04 -6.64
CA ALA A 444 29.45 11.59 -6.51
C ALA A 444 30.41 12.68 -5.98
N LYS A 445 30.09 13.96 -6.23
CA LYS A 445 30.99 15.09 -5.96
C LYS A 445 30.80 15.69 -4.57
N SER A 446 29.70 15.39 -3.90
CA SER A 446 29.34 15.97 -2.61
C SER A 446 28.75 14.91 -1.68
N THR A 447 28.71 15.21 -0.39
CA THR A 447 27.99 14.37 0.57
C THR A 447 26.48 14.67 0.51
N PRO A 448 25.61 13.69 0.79
CA PRO A 448 24.17 13.92 0.85
C PRO A 448 23.75 15.14 1.68
N ILE A 449 24.37 15.35 2.85
CA ILE A 449 24.07 16.49 3.74
C ILE A 449 24.43 17.82 3.12
N ASN A 450 25.54 17.94 2.42
CA ASN A 450 25.92 19.20 1.76
C ASN A 450 25.02 19.45 0.57
N ARG A 451 24.77 18.42 -0.24
CA ARG A 451 24.04 18.54 -1.49
C ARG A 451 22.55 18.83 -1.29
N TYR A 452 21.91 18.30 -0.24
CA TYR A 452 20.48 18.58 -0.04
C TYR A 452 20.20 20.07 0.13
N LYS A 453 21.05 20.81 0.86
CA LYS A 453 20.86 22.26 1.07
C LYS A 453 20.92 23.03 -0.24
N GLU A 454 21.91 22.74 -1.07
CA GLU A 454 22.07 23.38 -2.37
C GLU A 454 20.84 23.16 -3.26
N ILE A 455 20.37 21.90 -3.33
CA ILE A 455 19.23 21.55 -4.17
C ILE A 455 17.96 22.19 -3.62
N ILE A 456 17.67 22.07 -2.32
CA ILE A 456 16.41 22.59 -1.74
C ILE A 456 16.34 24.11 -1.82
N THR A 457 17.45 24.82 -1.58
CA THR A 457 17.47 26.29 -1.66
C THR A 457 17.18 26.77 -3.09
N GLY A 458 17.62 26.01 -4.10
CA GLY A 458 17.43 26.36 -5.50
C GLY A 458 16.32 25.60 -6.22
N LEU A 459 15.58 24.73 -5.51
CA LEU A 459 14.62 23.83 -6.14
C LEU A 459 13.53 24.61 -6.90
N SER A 460 13.42 24.30 -8.18
CA SER A 460 12.45 24.96 -9.05
C SER A 460 11.65 23.94 -9.88
N VAL A 461 10.35 23.93 -9.70
CA VAL A 461 9.41 23.13 -10.48
C VAL A 461 9.42 23.52 -11.97
N LYS A 462 9.84 24.76 -12.29
CA LYS A 462 9.94 25.25 -13.68
C LYS A 462 11.17 24.73 -14.42
N LEU A 463 12.11 24.14 -13.71
CA LEU A 463 13.31 23.54 -14.27
C LEU A 463 13.16 22.01 -14.30
N TYR A 464 13.22 21.39 -15.46
CA TYR A 464 13.14 19.95 -15.65
C TYR A 464 13.83 19.52 -16.94
N THR A 465 14.11 18.21 -17.06
CA THR A 465 14.62 17.64 -18.31
C THR A 465 13.45 17.10 -19.11
N GLU A 466 13.40 17.42 -20.40
CA GLU A 466 12.31 17.04 -21.31
C GLU A 466 12.73 15.83 -22.16
N TYR A 467 11.87 14.80 -22.18
CA TYR A 467 11.99 13.66 -23.07
C TYR A 467 10.83 13.67 -24.06
N GLY A 468 11.12 14.10 -25.29
CA GLY A 468 10.15 14.19 -26.38
C GLY A 468 9.65 12.83 -26.87
N ILE A 469 8.78 12.83 -27.91
CA ILE A 469 8.18 11.62 -28.48
C ILE A 469 9.24 10.60 -28.87
N ASN A 470 10.29 11.03 -29.58
CA ASN A 470 11.37 10.21 -30.09
C ASN A 470 12.71 10.59 -29.42
N SER A 471 12.72 10.72 -28.10
CA SER A 471 13.94 11.09 -27.40
C SER A 471 15.06 10.07 -27.64
N PRO A 472 16.30 10.53 -27.97
CA PRO A 472 17.46 9.63 -28.07
C PRO A 472 17.73 8.85 -26.79
N SER A 473 17.26 9.35 -25.65
CA SER A 473 17.41 8.68 -24.35
C SER A 473 16.55 7.41 -24.20
N TYR A 474 15.65 7.13 -25.15
CA TYR A 474 14.85 5.89 -25.18
C TYR A 474 15.57 4.72 -25.86
N GLU A 475 16.87 4.64 -25.71
CA GLU A 475 17.71 3.56 -26.25
C GLU A 475 17.17 2.20 -25.84
N ASN A 476 17.28 1.21 -26.75
CA ASN A 476 16.86 -0.18 -26.54
C ASN A 476 15.38 -0.39 -26.17
N SER A 477 14.54 0.62 -26.28
CA SER A 477 13.10 0.49 -25.97
C SER A 477 12.35 -0.41 -26.97
N GLU A 478 12.87 -0.62 -28.16
CA GLU A 478 12.25 -1.52 -29.15
C GLU A 478 12.18 -2.98 -28.67
N ALA A 479 13.20 -3.43 -27.91
CA ALA A 479 13.21 -4.75 -27.31
C ALA A 479 12.07 -4.96 -26.26
N LEU A 480 11.39 -3.88 -25.88
CA LEU A 480 10.25 -3.91 -24.94
C LEU A 480 8.91 -4.21 -25.62
N LYS A 481 8.85 -4.20 -26.97
CA LYS A 481 7.58 -4.40 -27.71
C LYS A 481 7.03 -5.83 -27.55
N ASP A 482 7.89 -6.80 -27.26
CA ASP A 482 7.52 -8.21 -27.08
C ASP A 482 7.34 -8.57 -25.60
N ILE A 483 6.54 -7.79 -24.88
CA ILE A 483 6.28 -8.03 -23.46
C ILE A 483 5.08 -8.95 -23.33
N SER A 484 5.31 -10.15 -22.75
CA SER A 484 4.23 -11.01 -22.29
C SER A 484 3.67 -10.47 -20.98
N THR A 485 2.35 -10.27 -20.93
CA THR A 485 1.61 -9.87 -19.72
C THR A 485 0.96 -11.06 -19.01
N GLU A 486 1.30 -12.28 -19.42
CA GLU A 486 0.79 -13.49 -18.77
C GLU A 486 1.54 -13.73 -17.44
N PHE A 487 0.77 -13.85 -16.38
CA PHE A 487 1.27 -14.12 -15.04
C PHE A 487 1.14 -15.59 -14.72
N ASP A 488 2.21 -16.24 -14.30
CA ASP A 488 2.18 -17.49 -13.56
C ASP A 488 2.20 -17.22 -12.06
N SER A 489 1.05 -16.84 -11.52
CA SER A 489 0.90 -16.50 -10.09
C SER A 489 1.23 -17.68 -9.17
N ALA A 490 0.98 -18.92 -9.61
CA ALA A 490 1.24 -20.12 -8.82
C ALA A 490 2.74 -20.38 -8.65
N ALA A 491 3.56 -20.19 -9.70
CA ALA A 491 5.00 -20.38 -9.63
C ALA A 491 5.67 -19.32 -8.75
N ILE A 492 5.21 -18.09 -8.84
CA ILE A 492 5.67 -16.95 -8.04
C ILE A 492 5.41 -17.20 -6.55
N LEU A 493 4.17 -17.55 -6.22
CA LEU A 493 3.75 -17.83 -4.85
C LEU A 493 4.58 -18.99 -4.26
N LYS A 494 4.79 -20.05 -5.03
CA LYS A 494 5.59 -21.20 -4.61
C LYS A 494 7.04 -20.84 -4.30
N SER A 495 7.67 -19.99 -5.12
CA SER A 495 9.03 -19.51 -4.88
C SER A 495 9.14 -18.72 -3.57
N LEU A 496 8.15 -17.87 -3.32
CA LEU A 496 8.09 -17.06 -2.12
C LEU A 496 7.91 -17.90 -0.85
N LEU A 497 7.00 -18.86 -0.89
CA LEU A 497 6.65 -19.70 0.26
C LEU A 497 7.83 -20.56 0.70
N ASN A 498 8.68 -20.98 -0.24
CA ASN A 498 9.92 -21.69 0.06
C ASN A 498 11.05 -20.78 0.56
N ALA A 499 10.83 -19.45 0.65
CA ALA A 499 11.86 -18.55 1.18
C ALA A 499 12.13 -18.83 2.66
N SER A 500 13.41 -18.75 3.04
CA SER A 500 13.84 -18.95 4.43
C SER A 500 13.30 -17.86 5.35
N ILE A 501 12.94 -18.22 6.58
CA ILE A 501 12.55 -17.28 7.65
C ILE A 501 13.68 -16.34 8.07
N ASP A 502 14.94 -16.58 7.64
CA ASP A 502 16.07 -15.65 7.86
C ASP A 502 15.84 -14.28 7.24
N ASN A 503 14.98 -14.20 6.24
CA ASN A 503 14.64 -12.96 5.55
C ASN A 503 13.49 -12.19 6.23
N LEU A 504 12.94 -12.71 7.32
CA LEU A 504 11.91 -12.03 8.09
C LEU A 504 12.52 -10.96 9.02
N ASP A 505 11.77 -9.89 9.23
CA ASP A 505 12.11 -8.84 10.20
C ASP A 505 11.75 -9.31 11.63
N ILE A 506 12.43 -10.36 12.07
CA ILE A 506 12.38 -10.93 13.41
C ILE A 506 13.79 -11.01 13.99
N THR A 507 13.90 -11.11 15.32
CA THR A 507 15.22 -11.19 15.95
C THR A 507 15.91 -12.51 15.62
N ASN A 508 17.25 -12.52 15.58
CA ASN A 508 18.04 -13.74 15.36
C ASN A 508 17.68 -14.86 16.36
N PHE A 509 17.35 -14.48 17.59
CA PHE A 509 16.88 -15.42 18.62
C PHE A 509 15.54 -16.04 18.24
N GLN A 510 14.56 -15.24 17.80
CA GLN A 510 13.26 -15.72 17.35
C GLN A 510 13.40 -16.62 16.13
N CYS A 511 14.22 -16.22 15.17
CA CYS A 511 14.50 -17.03 13.98
C CYS A 511 15.07 -18.40 14.36
N GLN A 512 16.09 -18.45 15.24
CA GLN A 512 16.70 -19.69 15.66
C GLN A 512 15.72 -20.60 16.42
N THR A 513 14.96 -20.05 17.35
CA THR A 513 13.99 -20.85 18.13
C THR A 513 12.83 -21.38 17.29
N LEU A 514 12.45 -20.65 16.23
CA LEU A 514 11.46 -21.13 15.27
C LEU A 514 12.03 -22.28 14.43
N LYS A 515 13.28 -22.18 13.95
CA LYS A 515 13.95 -23.26 13.24
C LYS A 515 14.11 -24.52 14.10
N ASP A 516 14.48 -24.36 15.35
CA ASP A 516 14.58 -25.45 16.32
C ASP A 516 13.22 -26.14 16.56
N ALA A 517 12.11 -25.41 16.39
CA ALA A 517 10.75 -25.92 16.48
C ALA A 517 10.21 -26.46 15.14
N GLY A 518 11.01 -26.44 14.07
CA GLY A 518 10.67 -26.99 12.76
C GLY A 518 10.11 -26.01 11.74
N PHE A 519 10.04 -24.71 12.05
CA PHE A 519 9.59 -23.66 11.12
C PHE A 519 10.79 -23.07 10.38
N ASN A 520 11.01 -23.47 9.12
CA ASN A 520 12.18 -23.08 8.33
C ASN A 520 11.87 -22.13 7.18
N THR A 521 10.62 -22.14 6.70
CA THR A 521 10.15 -21.38 5.54
C THR A 521 9.00 -20.46 5.90
N LEU A 522 8.72 -19.49 5.02
CA LEU A 522 7.52 -18.67 5.14
C LEU A 522 6.26 -19.55 5.14
N GLU A 523 6.26 -20.60 4.32
CA GLU A 523 5.16 -21.56 4.26
C GLU A 523 4.87 -22.20 5.61
N ASP A 524 5.91 -22.61 6.33
CA ASP A 524 5.76 -23.20 7.66
C ASP A 524 5.09 -22.24 8.65
N ILE A 525 5.48 -20.96 8.63
CA ILE A 525 4.89 -19.95 9.52
C ILE A 525 3.44 -19.63 9.12
N LEU A 526 3.17 -19.48 7.83
CA LEU A 526 1.83 -19.12 7.34
C LEU A 526 0.81 -20.24 7.51
N ASN A 527 1.25 -21.50 7.53
CA ASN A 527 0.42 -22.67 7.76
C ASN A 527 0.19 -22.99 9.24
N ALA A 528 0.99 -22.38 10.11
CA ALA A 528 0.88 -22.58 11.55
C ALA A 528 -0.24 -21.72 12.14
N GLU A 529 -1.00 -22.28 13.08
CA GLU A 529 -1.82 -21.46 13.97
C GLU A 529 -0.93 -20.73 14.99
N GLU A 530 -1.41 -19.62 15.56
CA GLU A 530 -0.68 -18.90 16.63
C GLU A 530 -0.24 -19.82 17.76
N LYS A 531 -1.03 -20.87 18.06
CA LYS A 531 -0.71 -21.89 19.09
C LYS A 531 0.45 -22.79 18.71
N ASP A 532 0.63 -23.06 17.42
CA ASP A 532 1.74 -23.89 16.95
C ASP A 532 3.06 -23.14 17.06
N LEU A 533 3.07 -21.86 16.73
CA LEU A 533 4.25 -21.00 16.88
C LEU A 533 4.69 -20.85 18.33
N GLN A 534 3.75 -20.96 19.29
CA GLN A 534 4.04 -20.93 20.74
C GLN A 534 4.81 -22.18 21.24
N ARG A 535 5.00 -23.21 20.41
CA ARG A 535 5.87 -24.36 20.73
C ARG A 535 7.35 -23.97 20.70
N ALA A 536 7.71 -22.91 19.99
CA ALA A 536 9.06 -22.37 19.98
C ALA A 536 9.41 -21.73 21.32
N TYR A 537 10.64 -21.93 21.76
CA TYR A 537 11.10 -21.50 23.09
C TYR A 537 10.96 -19.98 23.28
N LEU A 538 10.34 -19.55 24.37
CA LEU A 538 10.04 -18.15 24.72
C LEU A 538 9.17 -17.38 23.70
N ILE A 539 8.43 -18.07 22.85
CA ILE A 539 7.42 -17.48 21.98
C ILE A 539 6.04 -17.60 22.65
N GLY A 540 5.57 -16.52 23.27
CA GLY A 540 4.21 -16.43 23.82
C GLY A 540 3.20 -15.91 22.80
N PRO A 541 1.89 -15.80 23.16
CA PRO A 541 0.82 -15.43 22.22
C PRO A 541 1.07 -14.15 21.45
N VAL A 542 1.59 -13.11 22.11
CA VAL A 542 1.86 -11.80 21.48
C VAL A 542 2.98 -11.92 20.46
N LYS A 543 4.06 -12.64 20.80
CA LYS A 543 5.17 -12.86 19.88
C LYS A 543 4.77 -13.74 18.69
N ALA A 544 3.99 -14.81 18.94
CA ALA A 544 3.48 -15.68 17.89
C ALA A 544 2.65 -14.90 16.87
N ARG A 545 1.74 -14.06 17.33
CA ARG A 545 0.94 -13.17 16.46
C ARG A 545 1.82 -12.20 15.68
N LYS A 546 2.83 -11.60 16.33
CA LYS A 546 3.77 -10.68 15.68
C LYS A 546 4.57 -11.40 14.59
N ILE A 547 5.10 -12.59 14.87
CA ILE A 547 5.85 -13.39 13.89
C ILE A 547 4.97 -13.77 12.72
N PHE A 548 3.75 -14.24 12.96
CA PHE A 548 2.78 -14.54 11.90
C PHE A 548 2.50 -13.32 11.04
N ASN A 549 2.21 -12.19 11.65
CA ASN A 549 1.97 -10.93 10.94
C ASN A 549 3.21 -10.47 10.16
N THR A 550 4.42 -10.65 10.70
CA THR A 550 5.66 -10.33 9.99
C THR A 550 5.86 -11.22 8.77
N ALA A 551 5.63 -12.52 8.88
CA ALA A 551 5.71 -13.46 7.75
C ALA A 551 4.64 -13.15 6.69
N PHE A 552 3.41 -12.93 7.12
CA PHE A 552 2.31 -12.53 6.24
C PHE A 552 2.62 -11.21 5.52
N ASN A 553 3.08 -10.22 6.25
CA ASN A 553 3.44 -8.92 5.71
C ASN A 553 4.65 -8.99 4.77
N ALA A 554 5.68 -9.80 5.08
CA ALA A 554 6.81 -10.03 4.19
C ALA A 554 6.37 -10.68 2.87
N THR A 555 5.39 -11.59 2.96
CA THR A 555 4.77 -12.19 1.76
C THR A 555 4.08 -11.13 0.92
N ILE A 556 3.24 -10.31 1.53
CA ILE A 556 2.59 -9.19 0.85
C ILE A 556 3.63 -8.18 0.34
N GLU A 557 4.67 -7.88 1.11
CA GLU A 557 5.77 -7.01 0.70
C GLU A 557 6.52 -7.51 -0.52
N TYR A 558 6.85 -8.78 -0.55
CA TYR A 558 7.56 -9.40 -1.67
C TYR A 558 6.71 -9.37 -2.94
N ILE A 559 5.43 -9.67 -2.83
CA ILE A 559 4.51 -9.74 -3.96
C ILE A 559 4.15 -8.36 -4.49
N SER A 560 4.16 -7.36 -3.62
CA SER A 560 3.88 -5.96 -3.98
C SER A 560 5.14 -5.12 -4.20
N GLY A 561 6.32 -5.73 -4.15
CA GLY A 561 7.61 -5.08 -4.33
C GLY A 561 8.06 -4.35 -3.09
#